data_c8afdfe4ff8f1acdcb413d4ccc6817df
#
_entry.id   c8afdfe4ff8f1acdcb413d4ccc6817df
#
_cell.length_a   1.000
_cell.length_b   1.000
_cell.length_c   1.000
_cell.angle_alpha   90.00
_cell.angle_beta   90.00
_cell.angle_gamma   90.00
#
_symmetry.space_group_name_H-M   'P 1'
#
loop_
_entity.id
_entity.type
_entity.pdbx_description
1 polymer ?
#
loop_
_entity_poly.entity_id
_entity_poly.type
_entity_poly.pdbx_seq_one_letter_code
_entity_poly.pdbx_strand_id
1 'polypeptide(L)'
;ISDLLEIAEAMETPGELFYVDSEQTGWLLEDTAYAREWVVRMVRLLDRGFVFKAALHFSVSVDKFVAFFQLCSPLIFHRNARWYYHQYYDENIYWFSFFILEHAMSIAGMSMSPEQTSATVYTDAYSILQHRNVVEMVLTSCRPMFSDLSMGLGAEAARMLREQGRAGETLFSYLPAPAFMSAGEQLFDDILRDNEITGAAASRLREINRQLRGLVENQLTGGQGEFIQILQLGEMEHRADTCFISTSLSLLGKRKVVVSPAHYARGLRELALRLEAFPAYRLFLAADADDIRLPAMNCWCRGTSWMVQMDCEGFRLCREPTLCGAAYTTLEQGWRRVPPGRKDPAAVRAVLERLIERLEK
;
A
#
# COMPACT_ATOMS: atom_id res chain seq x y z
N ILE A 1 24.51 -5.06 -11.41
CA ILE A 1 23.09 -4.58 -11.40
C ILE A 1 23.03 -3.19 -12.06
N SER A 2 23.94 -2.26 -11.75
CA SER A 2 23.95 -0.92 -12.36
C SER A 2 23.99 -0.97 -13.89
N ASP A 3 24.83 -1.81 -14.48
CA ASP A 3 24.94 -1.98 -15.94
C ASP A 3 23.61 -2.46 -16.56
N LEU A 4 22.90 -3.39 -15.85
CA LEU A 4 21.59 -3.87 -16.29
C LEU A 4 20.57 -2.74 -16.31
N LEU A 5 20.58 -1.87 -15.29
CA LEU A 5 19.68 -0.72 -15.25
C LEU A 5 20.03 0.31 -16.32
N GLU A 6 21.32 0.55 -16.61
CA GLU A 6 21.75 1.44 -17.70
C GLU A 6 21.27 0.94 -19.07
N ILE A 7 21.36 -0.37 -19.32
CA ILE A 7 20.81 -0.97 -20.55
C ILE A 7 19.29 -0.77 -20.60
N ALA A 8 18.57 -1.04 -19.52
CA ALA A 8 17.12 -0.86 -19.46
C ALA A 8 16.71 0.61 -19.67
N GLU A 9 17.47 1.55 -19.11
CA GLU A 9 17.24 2.99 -19.30
C GLU A 9 17.46 3.44 -20.74
N ALA A 10 18.39 2.80 -21.46
CA ALA A 10 18.69 3.08 -22.87
C ALA A 10 17.70 2.43 -23.84
N MET A 11 16.90 1.46 -23.41
CA MET A 11 15.90 0.79 -24.28
C MET A 11 14.79 1.75 -24.70
N GLU A 12 14.43 1.76 -25.98
CA GLU A 12 13.30 2.55 -26.52
C GLU A 12 11.95 1.95 -26.14
N THR A 13 11.86 0.62 -26.10
CA THR A 13 10.63 -0.12 -25.75
C THR A 13 10.76 -0.74 -24.38
N PRO A 14 9.73 -0.60 -23.52
CA PRO A 14 9.71 -1.26 -22.21
C PRO A 14 9.74 -2.79 -22.33
N GLY A 15 10.46 -3.44 -21.42
CA GLY A 15 10.57 -4.89 -21.33
C GLY A 15 10.14 -5.42 -19.96
N GLU A 16 10.41 -6.68 -19.71
CA GLU A 16 10.20 -7.32 -18.43
C GLU A 16 11.51 -7.45 -17.63
N LEU A 17 11.42 -7.15 -16.34
CA LEU A 17 12.48 -7.33 -15.36
C LEU A 17 12.05 -8.43 -14.39
N PHE A 18 12.92 -9.40 -14.15
CA PHE A 18 12.68 -10.48 -13.21
C PHE A 18 13.72 -10.46 -12.10
N TYR A 19 13.25 -10.68 -10.88
CA TYR A 19 14.11 -10.83 -9.72
C TYR A 19 13.63 -12.00 -8.86
N VAL A 20 14.53 -12.94 -8.63
CA VAL A 20 14.30 -14.02 -7.68
C VAL A 20 15.54 -14.11 -6.80
N ASP A 21 15.31 -14.08 -5.51
CA ASP A 21 16.36 -14.19 -4.53
C ASP A 21 15.97 -15.26 -3.52
N SER A 22 16.75 -16.30 -3.43
CA SER A 22 16.64 -17.34 -2.40
C SER A 22 17.34 -16.91 -1.11
N GLU A 23 18.24 -15.92 -1.21
CA GLU A 23 18.88 -15.31 -0.07
C GLU A 23 18.11 -14.09 0.41
N GLN A 24 18.39 -13.73 1.64
CA GLN A 24 17.85 -12.49 2.19
C GLN A 24 18.38 -11.31 1.37
N THR A 25 17.52 -10.35 1.05
CA THR A 25 17.87 -9.09 0.37
C THR A 25 18.90 -8.23 1.15
N GLY A 26 19.79 -8.87 1.90
CA GLY A 26 20.76 -8.23 2.77
C GLY A 26 21.70 -7.28 2.02
N TRP A 27 22.12 -7.64 0.81
CA TRP A 27 22.97 -6.80 -0.03
C TRP A 27 22.37 -5.41 -0.29
N LEU A 28 21.07 -5.31 -0.39
CA LEU A 28 20.36 -4.03 -0.62
C LEU A 28 20.38 -3.15 0.65
N LEU A 29 20.49 -3.74 1.83
CA LEU A 29 20.52 -3.03 3.11
C LEU A 29 21.93 -2.66 3.57
N GLU A 30 22.97 -3.26 2.99
CA GLU A 30 24.37 -2.97 3.32
C GLU A 30 24.79 -1.59 2.86
N ASP A 31 24.36 -1.18 1.66
CA ASP A 31 24.56 0.17 1.14
C ASP A 31 23.21 0.87 0.89
N THR A 32 22.74 1.59 1.90
CA THR A 32 21.46 2.30 1.84
C THR A 32 21.45 3.45 0.83
N ALA A 33 22.60 4.00 0.45
CA ALA A 33 22.67 5.05 -0.59
C ALA A 33 22.45 4.43 -1.96
N TYR A 34 23.15 3.36 -2.26
CA TYR A 34 22.97 2.58 -3.49
C TYR A 34 21.54 2.04 -3.59
N ALA A 35 21.01 1.49 -2.51
CA ALA A 35 19.66 0.95 -2.48
C ALA A 35 18.56 1.99 -2.80
N ARG A 36 18.72 3.22 -2.29
CA ARG A 36 17.80 4.32 -2.63
C ARG A 36 17.88 4.69 -4.11
N GLU A 37 19.08 4.78 -4.64
CA GLU A 37 19.30 5.06 -6.06
C GLU A 37 18.67 3.95 -6.92
N TRP A 38 18.92 2.69 -6.57
CA TRP A 38 18.35 1.54 -7.24
C TRP A 38 16.81 1.60 -7.27
N VAL A 39 16.17 1.85 -6.11
CA VAL A 39 14.70 1.99 -6.03
C VAL A 39 14.20 3.12 -6.94
N VAL A 40 14.85 4.28 -6.92
CA VAL A 40 14.46 5.42 -7.76
C VAL A 40 14.57 5.07 -9.25
N ARG A 41 15.66 4.42 -9.67
CA ARG A 41 15.84 3.98 -11.05
C ARG A 41 14.79 2.95 -11.46
N MET A 42 14.54 1.95 -10.61
CA MET A 42 13.51 0.95 -10.85
C MET A 42 12.12 1.58 -11.01
N VAL A 43 11.72 2.49 -10.11
CA VAL A 43 10.43 3.19 -10.21
C VAL A 43 10.34 3.96 -11.53
N ARG A 44 11.39 4.67 -11.95
CA ARG A 44 11.42 5.36 -13.26
C ARG A 44 11.23 4.40 -14.45
N LEU A 45 11.84 3.23 -14.41
CA LEU A 45 11.63 2.21 -15.44
C LEU A 45 10.18 1.74 -15.48
N LEU A 46 9.59 1.49 -14.29
CA LEU A 46 8.19 1.08 -14.18
C LEU A 46 7.23 2.17 -14.67
N ASP A 47 7.52 3.44 -14.39
CA ASP A 47 6.75 4.59 -14.90
C ASP A 47 6.82 4.68 -16.44
N ARG A 48 7.92 4.23 -17.04
CA ARG A 48 8.06 4.10 -18.50
C ARG A 48 7.32 2.91 -19.10
N GLY A 49 6.73 2.05 -18.26
CA GLY A 49 5.95 0.89 -18.71
C GLY A 49 6.67 -0.46 -18.61
N PHE A 50 7.89 -0.52 -18.05
CA PHE A 50 8.49 -1.82 -17.72
C PHE A 50 7.65 -2.55 -16.70
N VAL A 51 7.67 -3.89 -16.74
CA VAL A 51 7.02 -4.76 -15.76
C VAL A 51 8.09 -5.45 -14.93
N PHE A 52 7.98 -5.34 -13.62
CA PHE A 52 8.86 -6.00 -12.67
C PHE A 52 8.15 -7.19 -12.02
N LYS A 53 8.73 -8.37 -12.09
CA LYS A 53 8.24 -9.59 -11.45
C LYS A 53 9.27 -10.07 -10.44
N ALA A 54 8.93 -10.08 -9.16
CA ALA A 54 9.85 -10.44 -8.11
C ALA A 54 9.28 -11.50 -7.17
N ALA A 55 10.07 -12.53 -6.86
CA ALA A 55 9.78 -13.47 -5.79
C ALA A 55 10.69 -13.21 -4.60
N LEU A 56 10.07 -13.03 -3.43
CA LEU A 56 10.77 -12.83 -2.17
C LEU A 56 10.64 -14.06 -1.28
N HIS A 57 11.70 -14.26 -0.52
CA HIS A 57 11.72 -15.24 0.57
C HIS A 57 11.70 -14.52 1.92
N PHE A 58 10.80 -14.94 2.82
CA PHE A 58 10.58 -14.29 4.13
C PHE A 58 11.20 -15.08 5.30
N SER A 59 12.49 -15.41 5.24
CA SER A 59 13.21 -15.99 6.39
C SER A 59 13.89 -14.95 7.27
N VAL A 60 13.65 -13.68 7.03
CA VAL A 60 14.39 -12.55 7.63
C VAL A 60 13.83 -12.17 8.99
N SER A 61 14.68 -11.63 9.87
CA SER A 61 14.21 -10.97 11.08
C SER A 61 13.25 -9.82 10.73
N VAL A 62 12.19 -9.65 11.51
CA VAL A 62 11.16 -8.62 11.30
C VAL A 62 11.78 -7.23 11.10
N ASP A 63 12.82 -6.88 11.89
CA ASP A 63 13.46 -5.58 11.83
C ASP A 63 14.16 -5.32 10.49
N LYS A 64 14.86 -6.33 9.94
CA LYS A 64 15.50 -6.22 8.61
C LYS A 64 14.45 -6.07 7.52
N PHE A 65 13.35 -6.80 7.64
CA PHE A 65 12.28 -6.70 6.66
C PHE A 65 11.55 -5.35 6.73
N VAL A 66 11.36 -4.78 7.92
CA VAL A 66 10.82 -3.41 8.07
C VAL A 66 11.72 -2.38 7.39
N ALA A 67 13.04 -2.48 7.54
CA ALA A 67 13.98 -1.60 6.86
C ALA A 67 13.91 -1.74 5.33
N PHE A 68 13.88 -2.98 4.83
CA PHE A 68 13.66 -3.28 3.41
C PHE A 68 12.32 -2.70 2.91
N PHE A 69 11.25 -2.93 3.66
CA PHE A 69 9.91 -2.42 3.32
C PHE A 69 9.89 -0.90 3.24
N GLN A 70 10.45 -0.21 4.23
CA GLN A 70 10.50 1.26 4.23
C GLN A 70 11.28 1.82 3.04
N LEU A 71 12.35 1.14 2.63
CA LEU A 71 13.16 1.51 1.48
C LEU A 71 12.44 1.23 0.16
N CYS A 72 11.91 0.00 0.00
CA CYS A 72 11.39 -0.53 -1.25
C CYS A 72 9.89 -0.28 -1.44
N SER A 73 9.19 0.35 -0.47
CA SER A 73 7.75 0.60 -0.56
C SER A 73 7.30 1.29 -1.86
N PRO A 74 8.02 2.29 -2.45
CA PRO A 74 7.63 2.85 -3.74
C PRO A 74 7.60 1.81 -4.86
N LEU A 75 8.51 0.84 -4.80
CA LEU A 75 8.57 -0.26 -5.76
C LEU A 75 7.54 -1.34 -5.44
N ILE A 76 7.36 -1.70 -4.15
CA ILE A 76 6.40 -2.73 -3.70
C ILE A 76 4.98 -2.34 -4.09
N PHE A 77 4.64 -1.06 -3.97
CA PHE A 77 3.30 -0.56 -4.27
C PHE A 77 3.12 -0.07 -5.70
N HIS A 78 4.16 -0.15 -6.53
CA HIS A 78 4.05 0.27 -7.92
C HIS A 78 3.13 -0.65 -8.72
N ARG A 79 2.27 -0.07 -9.58
CA ARG A 79 1.28 -0.81 -10.39
C ARG A 79 1.89 -1.83 -11.34
N ASN A 80 3.07 -1.53 -11.89
CA ASN A 80 3.78 -2.41 -12.82
C ASN A 80 4.74 -3.37 -12.09
N ALA A 81 4.73 -3.43 -10.75
CA ALA A 81 5.48 -4.40 -9.95
C ALA A 81 4.56 -5.53 -9.49
N ARG A 82 4.95 -6.75 -9.79
CA ARG A 82 4.26 -7.97 -9.38
C ARG A 82 5.14 -8.73 -8.43
N TRP A 83 4.72 -8.77 -7.16
CA TRP A 83 5.44 -9.43 -6.09
C TRP A 83 4.82 -10.76 -5.76
N TYR A 84 5.68 -11.75 -5.57
CA TYR A 84 5.32 -13.10 -5.21
C TYR A 84 6.11 -13.54 -3.98
N TYR A 85 5.63 -14.57 -3.28
CA TYR A 85 6.32 -15.16 -2.15
C TYR A 85 6.18 -16.66 -2.13
N HIS A 86 7.21 -17.33 -1.62
CA HIS A 86 7.18 -18.75 -1.33
C HIS A 86 6.50 -19.01 0.01
N GLN A 87 5.52 -19.93 0.01
CA GLN A 87 4.81 -20.30 1.24
C GLN A 87 5.61 -21.31 2.09
N TYR A 88 6.37 -22.14 1.44
CA TYR A 88 7.23 -23.16 2.07
C TYR A 88 8.60 -23.04 1.46
N TYR A 89 9.60 -22.78 2.30
CA TYR A 89 11.00 -22.75 1.90
C TYR A 89 11.72 -23.93 2.50
N ASP A 90 12.42 -24.67 1.67
CA ASP A 90 13.36 -25.69 2.11
C ASP A 90 14.77 -25.10 2.05
N GLU A 91 15.38 -24.82 3.21
CA GLU A 91 16.72 -24.24 3.33
C GLU A 91 17.81 -25.08 2.64
N ASN A 92 17.49 -26.32 2.24
CA ASN A 92 18.42 -27.24 1.60
C ASN A 92 18.39 -27.16 0.06
N ILE A 93 17.50 -26.35 -0.55
CA ILE A 93 17.23 -26.39 -2.01
C ILE A 93 17.82 -25.20 -2.73
N TYR A 94 18.92 -24.78 -2.76
CA TYR A 94 19.52 -23.79 -3.68
C TYR A 94 19.54 -22.34 -3.20
N TRP A 95 20.74 -21.91 -2.98
CA TRP A 95 21.11 -20.53 -2.78
C TRP A 95 21.44 -19.90 -4.13
N PHE A 96 20.43 -19.42 -4.84
CA PHE A 96 20.61 -18.74 -6.11
C PHE A 96 19.79 -17.44 -6.16
N SER A 97 20.32 -16.49 -6.89
CA SER A 97 19.61 -15.25 -7.21
C SER A 97 19.68 -15.01 -8.72
N PHE A 98 18.57 -14.50 -9.28
CA PHE A 98 18.54 -14.03 -10.65
C PHE A 98 18.03 -12.62 -10.71
N PHE A 99 18.72 -11.77 -11.47
CA PHE A 99 18.20 -10.49 -11.92
C PHE A 99 18.31 -10.44 -13.44
N ILE A 100 17.16 -10.41 -14.12
CA ILE A 100 17.08 -10.56 -15.57
C ILE A 100 16.38 -9.35 -16.17
N LEU A 101 17.01 -8.75 -17.18
CA LEU A 101 16.38 -7.88 -18.16
C LEU A 101 16.12 -8.71 -19.40
N GLU A 102 14.85 -8.93 -19.72
CA GLU A 102 14.45 -9.77 -20.84
C GLU A 102 15.13 -9.35 -22.14
N HIS A 103 15.68 -10.30 -22.87
CA HIS A 103 16.37 -10.16 -24.15
C HIS A 103 17.71 -9.39 -24.11
N ALA A 104 18.16 -8.89 -22.97
CA ALA A 104 19.35 -8.05 -22.90
C ALA A 104 20.44 -8.61 -21.98
N MET A 105 20.11 -8.96 -20.75
CA MET A 105 21.10 -9.36 -19.75
C MET A 105 20.47 -10.22 -18.66
N SER A 106 21.24 -11.20 -18.18
CA SER A 106 20.93 -11.94 -16.95
C SER A 106 22.13 -11.96 -16.02
N ILE A 107 21.90 -11.69 -14.76
CA ILE A 107 22.85 -11.83 -13.66
C ILE A 107 22.40 -13.02 -12.84
N ALA A 108 23.23 -14.07 -12.78
CA ALA A 108 23.00 -15.24 -11.95
C ALA A 108 23.97 -15.21 -10.78
N GLY A 109 23.45 -15.14 -9.56
CA GLY A 109 24.21 -15.26 -8.33
C GLY A 109 24.09 -16.65 -7.74
N MET A 110 25.16 -17.14 -7.16
CA MET A 110 25.19 -18.36 -6.36
C MET A 110 25.96 -18.08 -5.07
N SER A 111 25.44 -18.52 -3.95
CA SER A 111 26.10 -18.45 -2.67
C SER A 111 26.19 -19.82 -2.05
N MET A 112 27.37 -20.17 -1.58
CA MET A 112 27.62 -21.43 -0.79
C MET A 112 27.68 -21.11 0.70
N SER A 113 27.91 -19.86 1.06
CA SER A 113 27.84 -19.31 2.41
C SER A 113 27.76 -17.78 2.32
N PRO A 114 27.36 -17.07 3.37
CA PRO A 114 27.35 -15.60 3.40
C PRO A 114 28.66 -14.93 2.99
N GLU A 115 29.77 -15.64 3.13
CA GLU A 115 31.12 -15.16 2.83
C GLU A 115 31.59 -15.53 1.42
N GLN A 116 30.90 -16.43 0.72
CA GLN A 116 31.29 -16.97 -0.59
C GLN A 116 30.15 -16.80 -1.60
N THR A 117 29.99 -15.59 -2.06
CA THR A 117 29.05 -15.23 -3.11
C THR A 117 29.79 -15.04 -4.43
N SER A 118 29.23 -15.58 -5.50
CA SER A 118 29.70 -15.31 -6.87
C SER A 118 28.52 -14.92 -7.74
N ALA A 119 28.75 -13.97 -8.65
CA ALA A 119 27.75 -13.58 -9.63
C ALA A 119 28.37 -13.61 -11.04
N THR A 120 27.63 -14.16 -11.98
CA THR A 120 28.01 -14.23 -13.39
C THR A 120 27.01 -13.45 -14.23
N VAL A 121 27.53 -12.68 -15.17
CA VAL A 121 26.73 -11.89 -16.12
C VAL A 121 26.67 -12.65 -17.45
N TYR A 122 25.46 -12.78 -17.98
CA TYR A 122 25.19 -13.43 -19.28
C TYR A 122 24.52 -12.43 -20.20
N THR A 123 25.02 -12.33 -21.44
CA THR A 123 24.51 -11.43 -22.49
C THR A 123 24.07 -12.20 -23.73
N ASP A 124 24.29 -13.50 -23.77
CA ASP A 124 23.83 -14.33 -24.87
C ASP A 124 22.35 -14.73 -24.71
N ALA A 125 21.63 -14.70 -25.83
CA ALA A 125 20.17 -14.91 -25.83
C ALA A 125 19.76 -16.28 -25.29
N TYR A 126 20.59 -17.32 -25.47
CA TYR A 126 20.24 -18.67 -25.01
C TYR A 126 20.29 -18.76 -23.48
N SER A 127 21.35 -18.28 -22.85
CA SER A 127 21.48 -18.25 -21.38
C SER A 127 20.38 -17.41 -20.73
N ILE A 128 20.09 -16.22 -21.29
CA ILE A 128 19.02 -15.34 -20.80
C ILE A 128 17.67 -16.05 -20.86
N LEU A 129 17.36 -16.74 -21.97
CA LEU A 129 16.12 -17.51 -22.10
C LEU A 129 16.03 -18.66 -21.11
N GLN A 130 17.13 -19.39 -20.87
CA GLN A 130 17.15 -20.48 -19.89
C GLN A 130 16.93 -19.97 -18.47
N HIS A 131 17.58 -18.88 -18.08
CA HIS A 131 17.41 -18.26 -16.77
C HIS A 131 15.98 -17.74 -16.59
N ARG A 132 15.41 -17.11 -17.63
CA ARG A 132 14.01 -16.68 -17.61
C ARG A 132 13.06 -17.85 -17.37
N ASN A 133 13.24 -18.97 -18.08
CA ASN A 133 12.40 -20.16 -17.92
C ASN A 133 12.49 -20.72 -16.48
N VAL A 134 13.69 -20.71 -15.87
CA VAL A 134 13.87 -21.12 -14.47
C VAL A 134 13.10 -20.17 -13.54
N VAL A 135 13.23 -18.86 -13.73
CA VAL A 135 12.51 -17.87 -12.90
C VAL A 135 11.01 -18.00 -13.07
N GLU A 136 10.50 -18.15 -14.28
CA GLU A 136 9.06 -18.35 -14.52
C GLU A 136 8.53 -19.62 -13.83
N MET A 137 9.32 -20.71 -13.85
CA MET A 137 8.97 -21.93 -13.13
C MET A 137 8.92 -21.70 -11.61
N VAL A 138 9.88 -20.95 -11.05
CA VAL A 138 9.84 -20.54 -9.64
C VAL A 138 8.60 -19.72 -9.34
N LEU A 139 8.30 -18.70 -10.15
CA LEU A 139 7.14 -17.83 -9.97
C LEU A 139 5.81 -18.60 -10.01
N THR A 140 5.71 -19.69 -10.81
CA THR A 140 4.50 -20.53 -10.83
C THR A 140 4.28 -21.30 -9.54
N SER A 141 5.31 -21.56 -8.76
CA SER A 141 5.24 -22.20 -7.44
C SER A 141 4.98 -21.21 -6.30
N CYS A 142 5.12 -19.91 -6.57
CA CYS A 142 4.91 -18.84 -5.63
C CYS A 142 3.45 -18.38 -5.58
N ARG A 143 3.08 -17.73 -4.49
CA ARG A 143 1.80 -17.02 -4.37
C ARG A 143 1.97 -15.54 -4.65
N PRO A 144 1.02 -14.90 -5.34
CA PRO A 144 1.02 -13.46 -5.47
C PRO A 144 0.85 -12.79 -4.09
N MET A 145 1.64 -11.76 -3.83
CA MET A 145 1.62 -11.02 -2.57
C MET A 145 0.35 -10.17 -2.42
N PHE A 146 -0.17 -9.71 -3.55
CA PHE A 146 -1.40 -8.91 -3.62
C PHE A 146 -2.44 -9.60 -4.48
N SER A 147 -3.68 -9.60 -4.01
CA SER A 147 -4.87 -10.00 -4.78
C SER A 147 -5.73 -8.78 -5.10
N ASP A 148 -6.28 -8.72 -6.31
CA ASP A 148 -7.21 -7.66 -6.71
C ASP A 148 -8.55 -7.82 -5.98
N LEU A 149 -9.00 -6.73 -5.35
CA LEU A 149 -10.27 -6.66 -4.62
C LEU A 149 -11.37 -5.89 -5.36
N SER A 150 -11.12 -5.37 -6.54
CA SER A 150 -12.03 -4.46 -7.26
C SER A 150 -13.45 -5.01 -7.40
N MET A 151 -13.60 -6.33 -7.52
CA MET A 151 -14.90 -7.01 -7.59
C MET A 151 -15.40 -7.61 -6.28
N GLY A 152 -14.51 -7.86 -5.33
CA GLY A 152 -14.78 -8.59 -4.10
C GLY A 152 -14.73 -7.77 -2.80
N LEU A 153 -14.53 -6.46 -2.89
CA LEU A 153 -14.26 -5.62 -1.71
C LEU A 153 -15.34 -5.75 -0.62
N GLY A 154 -16.63 -5.79 -0.98
CA GLY A 154 -17.71 -5.95 -0.01
C GLY A 154 -17.66 -7.29 0.74
N ALA A 155 -17.46 -8.40 0.01
CA ALA A 155 -17.34 -9.73 0.62
C ALA A 155 -16.10 -9.84 1.50
N GLU A 156 -14.97 -9.25 1.07
CA GLU A 156 -13.74 -9.24 1.84
C GLU A 156 -13.84 -8.34 3.07
N ALA A 157 -14.47 -7.16 2.97
CA ALA A 157 -14.77 -6.31 4.13
C ALA A 157 -15.65 -7.03 5.15
N ALA A 158 -16.66 -7.77 4.70
CA ALA A 158 -17.48 -8.61 5.57
C ALA A 158 -16.67 -9.75 6.23
N ARG A 159 -15.68 -10.31 5.54
CA ARG A 159 -14.77 -11.29 6.11
C ARG A 159 -13.84 -10.67 7.16
N MET A 160 -13.24 -9.52 6.86
CA MET A 160 -12.41 -8.76 7.79
C MET A 160 -13.19 -8.39 9.05
N LEU A 161 -14.46 -8.02 8.91
CA LEU A 161 -15.36 -7.73 10.01
C LEU A 161 -15.57 -8.95 10.93
N ARG A 162 -15.74 -10.14 10.35
CA ARG A 162 -15.85 -11.39 11.14
C ARG A 162 -14.52 -11.79 11.82
N GLU A 163 -13.39 -11.47 11.20
CA GLU A 163 -12.05 -11.79 11.71
C GLU A 163 -11.56 -10.79 12.77
N GLN A 164 -12.32 -9.72 13.05
CA GLN A 164 -11.98 -8.70 14.05
C GLN A 164 -11.86 -9.21 15.50
N GLY A 165 -12.15 -10.47 15.78
CA GLY A 165 -12.19 -11.06 17.11
C GLY A 165 -10.87 -11.17 17.89
N ARG A 166 -9.74 -10.69 17.35
CA ARG A 166 -8.47 -10.60 18.10
C ARG A 166 -8.44 -9.30 18.90
N ALA A 167 -8.61 -9.41 20.21
CA ALA A 167 -8.60 -8.28 21.14
C ALA A 167 -7.28 -7.52 21.08
N GLY A 168 -7.32 -6.18 21.03
CA GLY A 168 -6.18 -5.30 21.25
C GLY A 168 -5.42 -4.84 20.01
N GLU A 169 -5.73 -5.33 18.81
CA GLU A 169 -5.03 -4.88 17.60
C GLU A 169 -5.55 -3.52 17.11
N THR A 170 -4.62 -2.59 16.89
CA THR A 170 -4.92 -1.28 16.28
C THR A 170 -5.21 -1.43 14.79
N LEU A 171 -6.22 -0.72 14.31
CA LEU A 171 -6.47 -0.52 12.89
C LEU A 171 -5.84 0.81 12.46
N PHE A 172 -4.93 0.75 11.51
CA PHE A 172 -4.39 1.94 10.85
C PHE A 172 -5.10 2.21 9.53
N SER A 173 -5.35 3.50 9.26
CA SER A 173 -5.74 4.02 7.95
C SER A 173 -4.77 5.14 7.58
N TYR A 174 -3.99 4.97 6.53
CA TYR A 174 -3.10 6.00 6.00
C TYR A 174 -3.49 6.34 4.57
N LEU A 175 -4.05 7.54 4.38
CA LEU A 175 -4.64 7.99 3.13
C LEU A 175 -4.31 9.46 2.85
N PRO A 176 -4.32 9.91 1.57
CA PRO A 176 -4.15 11.32 1.22
C PRO A 176 -5.27 12.19 1.79
N ALA A 177 -6.50 11.70 1.80
CA ALA A 177 -7.69 12.41 2.28
C ALA A 177 -8.73 11.41 2.80
N PRO A 178 -9.81 11.87 3.46
CA PRO A 178 -10.88 11.01 3.94
C PRO A 178 -11.44 10.09 2.85
N ALA A 179 -11.56 8.80 3.17
CA ALA A 179 -12.18 7.82 2.28
C ALA A 179 -13.70 7.86 2.46
N PHE A 180 -14.43 8.36 1.47
CA PHE A 180 -15.90 8.42 1.51
C PHE A 180 -16.58 7.04 1.50
N MET A 181 -15.83 5.98 1.21
CA MET A 181 -16.35 4.61 1.27
C MET A 181 -16.85 4.18 2.67
N SER A 182 -16.37 4.82 3.74
CA SER A 182 -16.83 4.59 5.13
C SER A 182 -17.54 5.80 5.72
N ALA A 183 -18.03 6.72 4.89
CA ALA A 183 -18.84 7.87 5.30
C ALA A 183 -20.19 7.44 5.86
N GLY A 184 -20.82 8.30 6.64
CA GLY A 184 -22.16 8.10 7.15
C GLY A 184 -23.18 7.87 6.00
N GLU A 185 -24.21 7.07 6.28
CA GLU A 185 -25.16 6.59 5.27
C GLU A 185 -25.79 7.73 4.47
N GLN A 186 -26.25 8.77 5.17
CA GLN A 186 -26.90 9.91 4.52
C GLN A 186 -25.94 10.69 3.61
N LEU A 187 -24.70 10.95 4.07
CA LEU A 187 -23.70 11.61 3.23
C LEU A 187 -23.37 10.77 2.00
N PHE A 188 -23.22 9.45 2.20
CA PHE A 188 -22.93 8.53 1.13
C PHE A 188 -24.04 8.48 0.07
N ASP A 189 -25.32 8.43 0.51
CA ASP A 189 -26.47 8.46 -0.37
C ASP A 189 -26.62 9.76 -1.14
N ASP A 190 -26.31 10.89 -0.51
CA ASP A 190 -26.30 12.20 -1.18
C ASP A 190 -25.23 12.23 -2.28
N ILE A 191 -24.01 11.72 -2.01
CA ILE A 191 -22.95 11.61 -3.03
C ILE A 191 -23.41 10.73 -4.20
N LEU A 192 -24.04 9.58 -3.93
CA LEU A 192 -24.55 8.70 -4.99
C LEU A 192 -25.62 9.39 -5.83
N ARG A 193 -26.57 10.06 -5.19
CA ARG A 193 -27.67 10.77 -5.84
C ARG A 193 -27.14 11.90 -6.74
N ASP A 194 -26.24 12.74 -6.24
CA ASP A 194 -25.72 13.89 -6.96
C ASP A 194 -24.81 13.49 -8.13
N ASN A 195 -24.30 12.25 -8.12
CA ASN A 195 -23.58 11.63 -9.23
C ASN A 195 -24.47 10.73 -10.11
N GLU A 196 -25.79 10.74 -9.92
CA GLU A 196 -26.78 9.94 -10.67
C GLU A 196 -26.48 8.43 -10.66
N ILE A 197 -25.93 7.93 -9.55
CA ILE A 197 -25.65 6.51 -9.37
C ILE A 197 -26.90 5.82 -8.82
N THR A 198 -27.53 4.99 -9.63
CA THR A 198 -28.81 4.35 -9.32
C THR A 198 -28.76 2.82 -9.54
N GLY A 199 -29.85 2.13 -9.21
CA GLY A 199 -30.03 0.72 -9.48
C GLY A 199 -29.00 -0.22 -8.80
N ALA A 200 -28.57 -1.25 -9.50
CA ALA A 200 -27.67 -2.26 -8.97
C ALA A 200 -26.30 -1.70 -8.54
N ALA A 201 -25.80 -0.67 -9.23
CA ALA A 201 -24.53 -0.03 -8.87
C ALA A 201 -24.64 0.69 -7.52
N ALA A 202 -25.70 1.45 -7.29
CA ALA A 202 -25.95 2.11 -6.00
C ALA A 202 -26.11 1.08 -4.87
N SER A 203 -26.87 0.01 -5.09
CA SER A 203 -27.07 -1.05 -4.10
C SER A 203 -25.77 -1.72 -3.71
N ARG A 204 -24.91 -2.01 -4.69
CA ARG A 204 -23.58 -2.58 -4.44
C ARG A 204 -22.70 -1.63 -3.63
N LEU A 205 -22.65 -0.35 -4.00
CA LEU A 205 -21.85 0.65 -3.30
C LEU A 205 -22.33 0.86 -1.86
N ARG A 206 -23.66 0.89 -1.62
CA ARG A 206 -24.21 0.94 -0.26
C ARG A 206 -23.83 -0.27 0.58
N GLU A 207 -23.82 -1.46 -0.01
CA GLU A 207 -23.39 -2.66 0.70
C GLU A 207 -21.91 -2.58 1.12
N ILE A 208 -21.03 -2.14 0.20
CA ILE A 208 -19.60 -1.92 0.50
C ILE A 208 -19.45 -0.86 1.61
N ASN A 209 -20.16 0.26 1.51
CA ASN A 209 -20.14 1.31 2.54
C ASN A 209 -20.58 0.76 3.90
N ARG A 210 -21.68 0.00 3.95
CA ARG A 210 -22.19 -0.61 5.19
C ARG A 210 -21.14 -1.54 5.83
N GLN A 211 -20.46 -2.37 5.03
CA GLN A 211 -19.44 -3.30 5.53
C GLN A 211 -18.20 -2.56 6.05
N LEU A 212 -17.71 -1.55 5.31
CA LEU A 212 -16.54 -0.77 5.72
C LEU A 212 -16.84 0.11 6.94
N ARG A 213 -18.03 0.69 6.99
CA ARG A 213 -18.50 1.44 8.17
C ARG A 213 -18.60 0.54 9.39
N GLY A 214 -19.19 -0.65 9.24
CA GLY A 214 -19.25 -1.66 10.31
C GLY A 214 -17.87 -2.09 10.81
N LEU A 215 -16.86 -2.20 9.91
CA LEU A 215 -15.47 -2.47 10.29
C LEU A 215 -14.92 -1.37 11.21
N VAL A 216 -15.14 -0.11 10.87
CA VAL A 216 -14.71 1.04 11.68
C VAL A 216 -15.51 1.12 12.99
N GLU A 217 -16.82 1.01 12.95
CA GLU A 217 -17.69 1.08 14.13
C GLU A 217 -17.35 -0.02 15.16
N ASN A 218 -17.15 -1.27 14.71
CA ASN A 218 -16.74 -2.35 15.58
C ASN A 218 -15.37 -2.13 16.22
N GLN A 219 -14.42 -1.52 15.47
CA GLN A 219 -13.12 -1.15 16.02
C GLN A 219 -13.27 -0.10 17.13
N LEU A 220 -14.18 0.85 16.96
CA LEU A 220 -14.40 1.97 17.90
C LEU A 220 -15.21 1.56 19.13
N THR A 221 -16.18 0.66 19.00
CA THR A 221 -17.13 0.29 20.07
C THR A 221 -16.77 -1.03 20.75
N GLY A 222 -16.04 -1.91 20.08
CA GLY A 222 -15.74 -3.26 20.56
C GLY A 222 -14.67 -3.34 21.66
N GLY A 223 -14.07 -2.23 22.09
CA GLY A 223 -12.99 -2.20 23.10
C GLY A 223 -11.72 -2.95 22.70
N GLN A 224 -11.52 -3.21 21.41
CA GLN A 224 -10.53 -4.14 20.86
C GLN A 224 -9.31 -3.45 20.24
N GLY A 225 -8.99 -2.24 20.69
CA GLY A 225 -7.85 -1.47 20.17
C GLY A 225 -8.27 -0.12 19.60
N GLU A 226 -7.28 0.65 19.18
CA GLU A 226 -7.50 1.99 18.61
C GLU A 226 -7.77 1.91 17.10
N PHE A 227 -8.50 2.89 16.58
CA PHE A 227 -8.50 3.22 15.16
C PHE A 227 -7.69 4.49 14.95
N ILE A 228 -6.53 4.35 14.33
CA ILE A 228 -5.62 5.46 14.05
C ILE A 228 -5.71 5.81 12.57
N GLN A 229 -6.20 7.00 12.28
CA GLN A 229 -6.28 7.52 10.93
C GLN A 229 -5.23 8.60 10.71
N ILE A 230 -4.44 8.47 9.66
CA ILE A 230 -3.43 9.43 9.24
C ILE A 230 -3.84 9.97 7.87
N LEU A 231 -4.03 11.29 7.76
CA LEU A 231 -4.39 11.98 6.53
C LEU A 231 -3.32 13.02 6.19
N GLN A 232 -3.10 13.28 4.89
CA GLN A 232 -2.13 14.26 4.42
C GLN A 232 -2.80 15.64 4.36
N LEU A 233 -2.35 16.57 5.22
CA LEU A 233 -2.97 17.88 5.36
C LEU A 233 -2.92 18.69 4.04
N GLY A 234 -1.78 18.70 3.34
CA GLY A 234 -1.64 19.39 2.06
C GLY A 234 -2.61 18.90 1.00
N GLU A 235 -2.82 17.58 0.90
CA GLU A 235 -3.83 17.00 0.01
C GLU A 235 -5.26 17.37 0.41
N MET A 236 -5.54 17.42 1.71
CA MET A 236 -6.85 17.85 2.23
C MET A 236 -7.12 19.31 1.90
N GLU A 237 -6.13 20.19 2.06
CA GLU A 237 -6.21 21.61 1.73
C GLU A 237 -6.41 21.83 0.24
N HIS A 238 -5.65 21.11 -0.61
CA HIS A 238 -5.81 21.18 -2.05
C HIS A 238 -7.23 20.78 -2.50
N ARG A 239 -7.81 19.75 -1.90
CA ARG A 239 -9.17 19.29 -2.19
C ARG A 239 -10.27 20.24 -1.66
N ALA A 240 -9.94 21.07 -0.69
CA ALA A 240 -10.89 22.06 -0.17
C ALA A 240 -11.16 23.22 -1.16
N ASP A 241 -10.30 23.43 -2.14
CA ASP A 241 -10.43 24.53 -3.10
C ASP A 241 -11.30 24.19 -4.34
N THR A 242 -11.52 22.89 -4.59
CA THR A 242 -12.19 22.44 -5.83
C THR A 242 -13.05 21.20 -5.60
N CYS A 243 -14.06 21.01 -6.46
CA CYS A 243 -14.67 19.69 -6.61
C CYS A 243 -13.60 18.68 -7.02
N PHE A 244 -13.53 17.57 -6.33
CA PHE A 244 -12.54 16.53 -6.66
C PHE A 244 -13.20 15.20 -7.01
N ILE A 245 -12.47 14.39 -7.77
CA ILE A 245 -12.89 13.05 -8.13
C ILE A 245 -12.47 12.10 -6.99
N SER A 246 -13.45 11.41 -6.39
CA SER A 246 -13.16 10.32 -5.48
C SER A 246 -12.69 9.11 -6.27
N THR A 247 -11.38 8.84 -6.27
CA THR A 247 -10.79 7.70 -6.98
C THR A 247 -11.42 6.38 -6.53
N SER A 248 -11.51 6.15 -5.23
CA SER A 248 -12.06 4.92 -4.66
C SER A 248 -13.53 4.67 -5.05
N LEU A 249 -14.39 5.70 -4.96
CA LEU A 249 -15.78 5.57 -5.37
C LEU A 249 -15.92 5.42 -6.88
N SER A 250 -15.06 6.09 -7.65
CA SER A 250 -15.07 6.00 -9.12
C SER A 250 -14.70 4.62 -9.61
N LEU A 251 -13.69 3.98 -9.01
CA LEU A 251 -13.28 2.62 -9.30
C LEU A 251 -14.40 1.61 -8.99
N LEU A 252 -14.99 1.70 -7.81
CA LEU A 252 -16.06 0.81 -7.39
C LEU A 252 -17.35 1.03 -8.20
N GLY A 253 -17.66 2.26 -8.53
CA GLY A 253 -18.82 2.66 -9.33
C GLY A 253 -18.62 2.48 -10.83
N LYS A 254 -17.39 2.18 -11.29
CA LYS A 254 -17.00 2.12 -12.72
C LYS A 254 -17.39 3.39 -13.50
N ARG A 255 -17.39 4.51 -12.84
CA ARG A 255 -17.68 5.84 -13.43
C ARG A 255 -17.09 6.93 -12.55
N LYS A 256 -16.85 8.11 -13.14
CA LYS A 256 -16.36 9.28 -12.41
C LYS A 256 -17.35 9.67 -11.32
N VAL A 257 -16.89 9.72 -10.07
CA VAL A 257 -17.67 10.18 -8.90
C VAL A 257 -17.05 11.45 -8.36
N VAL A 258 -17.81 12.53 -8.42
CA VAL A 258 -17.40 13.86 -7.97
C VAL A 258 -17.88 14.09 -6.54
N VAL A 259 -17.00 14.58 -5.68
CA VAL A 259 -17.33 15.04 -4.33
C VAL A 259 -17.33 16.56 -4.35
N SER A 260 -18.47 17.17 -4.02
CA SER A 260 -18.62 18.62 -3.92
C SER A 260 -17.97 19.15 -2.63
N PRO A 261 -17.64 20.46 -2.57
CA PRO A 261 -17.19 21.11 -1.33
C PRO A 261 -18.14 20.89 -0.16
N ALA A 262 -19.45 20.94 -0.40
CA ALA A 262 -20.47 20.67 0.63
C ALA A 262 -20.41 19.24 1.17
N HIS A 263 -20.25 18.24 0.29
CA HIS A 263 -20.05 16.84 0.72
C HIS A 263 -18.73 16.70 1.48
N TYR A 264 -17.68 17.37 1.02
CA TYR A 264 -16.38 17.32 1.68
C TYR A 264 -16.45 17.92 3.09
N ALA A 265 -17.05 19.09 3.26
CA ALA A 265 -17.26 19.71 4.56
C ALA A 265 -18.05 18.80 5.52
N ARG A 266 -19.11 18.13 5.02
CA ARG A 266 -19.86 17.15 5.82
C ARG A 266 -18.98 15.96 6.24
N GLY A 267 -18.14 15.45 5.33
CA GLY A 267 -17.18 14.38 5.65
C GLY A 267 -16.18 14.79 6.74
N LEU A 268 -15.66 16.03 6.67
CA LEU A 268 -14.78 16.57 7.73
C LEU A 268 -15.50 16.71 9.07
N ARG A 269 -16.79 17.11 9.06
CA ARG A 269 -17.61 17.16 10.29
C ARG A 269 -17.79 15.75 10.91
N GLU A 270 -18.01 14.73 10.09
CA GLU A 270 -18.10 13.36 10.58
C GLU A 270 -16.78 12.93 11.28
N LEU A 271 -15.62 13.33 10.76
CA LEU A 271 -14.33 13.06 11.43
C LEU A 271 -14.23 13.81 12.77
N ALA A 272 -14.63 15.08 12.82
CA ALA A 272 -14.62 15.88 14.04
C ALA A 272 -15.57 15.30 15.10
N LEU A 273 -16.78 14.90 14.73
CA LEU A 273 -17.73 14.23 15.62
C LEU A 273 -17.21 12.87 16.13
N ARG A 274 -16.51 12.13 15.27
CA ARG A 274 -15.90 10.85 15.66
C ARG A 274 -14.81 11.04 16.69
N LEU A 275 -14.00 12.11 16.58
CA LEU A 275 -12.98 12.46 17.58
C LEU A 275 -13.58 12.75 18.97
N GLU A 276 -14.78 13.34 19.01
CA GLU A 276 -15.49 13.61 20.27
C GLU A 276 -16.17 12.37 20.86
N ALA A 277 -16.80 11.57 19.98
CA ALA A 277 -17.65 10.48 20.41
C ALA A 277 -16.86 9.23 20.86
N PHE A 278 -15.67 9.01 20.29
CA PHE A 278 -14.94 7.75 20.49
C PHE A 278 -13.51 7.97 21.00
N PRO A 279 -13.24 7.70 22.28
CA PRO A 279 -11.89 7.77 22.82
C PRO A 279 -10.86 6.84 22.14
N ALA A 280 -11.33 5.77 21.51
CA ALA A 280 -10.50 4.84 20.73
C ALA A 280 -10.16 5.36 19.32
N TYR A 281 -10.73 6.48 18.88
CA TYR A 281 -10.41 7.10 17.61
C TYR A 281 -9.28 8.11 17.74
N ARG A 282 -8.28 7.97 16.91
CA ARG A 282 -7.15 8.90 16.80
C ARG A 282 -7.03 9.40 15.37
N LEU A 283 -6.89 10.70 15.19
CA LEU A 283 -6.66 11.30 13.89
C LEU A 283 -5.38 12.14 13.92
N PHE A 284 -4.54 11.98 12.91
CA PHE A 284 -3.38 12.80 12.67
C PHE A 284 -3.43 13.40 11.27
N LEU A 285 -3.24 14.70 11.19
CA LEU A 285 -3.13 15.45 9.93
C LEU A 285 -1.65 15.71 9.66
N ALA A 286 -1.04 14.84 8.84
CA ALA A 286 0.36 14.93 8.49
C ALA A 286 0.60 16.10 7.54
N ALA A 287 1.49 17.02 7.91
CA ALA A 287 1.96 18.09 7.04
C ALA A 287 3.33 17.74 6.46
N ASP A 288 3.69 18.34 5.32
CA ASP A 288 4.98 18.13 4.66
C ASP A 288 6.18 18.52 5.54
N ALA A 289 5.96 19.46 6.47
CA ALA A 289 6.95 19.89 7.45
C ALA A 289 7.14 18.90 8.62
N ASP A 290 6.27 17.89 8.74
CA ASP A 290 6.39 16.89 9.78
C ASP A 290 7.55 15.94 9.45
N ASP A 291 8.45 15.73 10.40
CA ASP A 291 9.61 14.81 10.26
C ASP A 291 9.20 13.32 10.26
N ILE A 292 7.92 13.07 10.00
CA ILE A 292 7.31 11.73 9.97
C ILE A 292 7.28 11.26 8.53
N ARG A 293 8.39 10.67 8.09
CA ARG A 293 8.50 10.10 6.76
C ARG A 293 7.78 8.75 6.71
N LEU A 294 6.51 8.78 6.35
CA LEU A 294 5.78 7.55 5.99
C LEU A 294 5.91 7.33 4.48
N PRO A 295 6.19 6.11 4.05
CA PRO A 295 6.16 5.78 2.62
C PRO A 295 4.73 5.95 2.06
N ALA A 296 4.61 6.25 0.77
CA ALA A 296 3.32 6.42 0.10
C ALA A 296 2.60 5.06 -0.06
N MET A 297 1.93 4.61 0.99
CA MET A 297 1.27 3.30 1.03
C MET A 297 -0.21 3.34 0.67
N ASN A 298 -0.91 4.43 1.00
CA ASN A 298 -2.36 4.60 0.80
C ASN A 298 -3.13 3.32 1.19
N CYS A 299 -3.10 2.96 2.46
CA CYS A 299 -3.60 1.66 2.90
C CYS A 299 -4.43 1.72 4.19
N TRP A 300 -5.22 0.67 4.39
CA TRP A 300 -5.72 0.23 5.67
C TRP A 300 -4.94 -1.02 6.08
N CYS A 301 -4.49 -1.08 7.33
CA CYS A 301 -3.65 -2.17 7.83
C CYS A 301 -4.01 -2.55 9.26
N ARG A 302 -4.07 -3.85 9.53
CA ARG A 302 -4.34 -4.38 10.87
C ARG A 302 -3.36 -5.49 11.24
N GLY A 303 -2.43 -5.15 12.12
CA GLY A 303 -1.42 -6.10 12.61
C GLY A 303 -0.72 -6.84 11.48
N THR A 304 -0.56 -8.14 11.67
CA THR A 304 -0.04 -9.07 10.64
C THR A 304 -1.15 -9.73 9.83
N SER A 305 -2.41 -9.36 10.07
CA SER A 305 -3.56 -10.11 9.54
C SER A 305 -3.88 -9.74 8.10
N TRP A 306 -3.89 -8.46 7.78
CA TRP A 306 -4.19 -7.98 6.44
C TRP A 306 -3.80 -6.52 6.23
N MET A 307 -3.58 -6.18 4.97
CA MET A 307 -3.43 -4.82 4.49
C MET A 307 -4.22 -4.66 3.19
N VAL A 308 -5.03 -3.62 3.10
CA VAL A 308 -5.69 -3.20 1.85
C VAL A 308 -5.04 -1.94 1.37
N GLN A 309 -4.40 -2.02 0.22
CA GLN A 309 -3.87 -0.86 -0.49
C GLN A 309 -4.92 -0.28 -1.43
N MET A 310 -4.93 1.04 -1.55
CA MET A 310 -5.78 1.79 -2.47
C MET A 310 -4.91 2.65 -3.38
N ASP A 311 -5.04 2.48 -4.68
CA ASP A 311 -4.37 3.31 -5.69
C ASP A 311 -5.38 3.82 -6.74
N CYS A 312 -4.86 4.44 -7.80
CA CYS A 312 -5.72 4.96 -8.87
C CYS A 312 -6.33 3.87 -9.78
N GLU A 313 -5.88 2.62 -9.66
CA GLU A 313 -6.33 1.50 -10.51
C GLU A 313 -7.23 0.52 -9.76
N GLY A 314 -7.17 0.49 -8.43
CA GLY A 314 -7.98 -0.46 -7.68
C GLY A 314 -7.66 -0.59 -6.19
N PHE A 315 -8.11 -1.71 -5.68
CA PHE A 315 -7.90 -2.15 -4.31
C PHE A 315 -7.14 -3.46 -4.36
N ARG A 316 -6.03 -3.52 -3.66
CA ARG A 316 -5.20 -4.72 -3.56
C ARG A 316 -5.12 -5.19 -2.12
N LEU A 317 -5.42 -6.46 -1.89
CA LEU A 317 -5.34 -7.10 -0.57
C LEU A 317 -4.03 -7.87 -0.46
N CYS A 318 -3.30 -7.63 0.61
CA CYS A 318 -2.23 -8.49 1.10
C CYS A 318 -2.66 -9.21 2.38
N ARG A 319 -2.35 -10.50 2.46
CA ARG A 319 -2.52 -11.34 3.66
C ARG A 319 -1.23 -12.07 4.04
N GLU A 320 -0.13 -11.70 3.42
CA GLU A 320 1.18 -12.21 3.80
C GLU A 320 1.61 -11.54 5.12
N PRO A 321 1.81 -12.31 6.21
CA PRO A 321 1.98 -11.76 7.55
C PRO A 321 3.20 -10.86 7.72
N THR A 322 4.31 -11.16 7.02
CA THR A 322 5.56 -10.40 7.14
C THR A 322 5.43 -9.02 6.52
N LEU A 323 4.82 -8.93 5.33
CA LEU A 323 4.55 -7.65 4.67
C LEU A 323 3.51 -6.83 5.43
N CYS A 324 2.42 -7.46 5.88
CA CYS A 324 1.42 -6.79 6.71
C CYS A 324 2.04 -6.25 8.01
N GLY A 325 2.87 -7.08 8.68
CA GLY A 325 3.59 -6.70 9.89
C GLY A 325 4.57 -5.55 9.67
N ALA A 326 5.29 -5.55 8.55
CA ALA A 326 6.21 -4.46 8.22
C ALA A 326 5.47 -3.14 7.95
N ALA A 327 4.37 -3.18 7.21
CA ALA A 327 3.51 -2.02 6.97
C ALA A 327 2.94 -1.49 8.30
N TYR A 328 2.40 -2.37 9.14
CA TYR A 328 1.88 -2.02 10.46
C TYR A 328 2.95 -1.39 11.35
N THR A 329 4.13 -2.02 11.47
CA THR A 329 5.24 -1.52 12.27
C THR A 329 5.73 -0.16 11.77
N THR A 330 5.77 0.04 10.46
CA THR A 330 6.14 1.34 9.87
C THR A 330 5.14 2.43 10.26
N LEU A 331 3.83 2.16 10.18
CA LEU A 331 2.79 3.11 10.59
C LEU A 331 2.83 3.37 12.09
N GLU A 332 3.02 2.33 12.90
CA GLU A 332 3.14 2.45 14.35
C GLU A 332 4.36 3.28 14.76
N GLN A 333 5.53 3.03 14.16
CA GLN A 333 6.74 3.83 14.39
C GLN A 333 6.53 5.29 13.99
N GLY A 334 5.90 5.55 12.84
CA GLY A 334 5.51 6.89 12.42
C GLY A 334 4.59 7.54 13.44
N TRP A 335 3.51 6.87 13.84
CA TRP A 335 2.58 7.35 14.84
C TRP A 335 3.26 7.66 16.20
N ARG A 336 4.17 6.79 16.66
CA ARG A 336 4.89 7.03 17.93
C ARG A 336 5.75 8.30 17.90
N ARG A 337 6.30 8.67 16.74
CA ARG A 337 7.10 9.89 16.55
C ARG A 337 6.28 11.17 16.51
N VAL A 338 4.96 11.10 16.27
CA VAL A 338 4.08 12.28 16.28
C VAL A 338 4.12 12.95 17.66
N PRO A 339 4.43 14.26 17.75
CA PRO A 339 4.42 14.98 19.03
C PRO A 339 3.04 14.92 19.72
N PRO A 340 2.98 14.83 21.06
CA PRO A 340 1.70 14.73 21.79
C PRO A 340 0.69 15.84 21.43
N GLY A 341 1.15 17.10 21.32
CA GLY A 341 0.28 18.22 20.95
C GLY A 341 -0.36 18.11 19.56
N ARG A 342 0.26 17.35 18.63
CA ARG A 342 -0.30 17.09 17.29
C ARG A 342 -1.29 15.92 17.30
N LYS A 343 -1.32 15.13 18.37
CA LYS A 343 -2.27 14.03 18.62
C LYS A 343 -3.47 14.48 19.44
N ASP A 344 -3.42 15.71 19.99
CA ASP A 344 -4.50 16.24 20.81
C ASP A 344 -5.78 16.39 19.97
N PRO A 345 -6.89 15.75 20.37
CA PRO A 345 -8.15 15.82 19.62
C PRO A 345 -8.65 17.25 19.42
N ALA A 346 -8.46 18.13 20.40
CA ALA A 346 -8.89 19.52 20.29
C ALA A 346 -8.07 20.30 19.24
N ALA A 347 -6.75 20.09 19.20
CA ALA A 347 -5.88 20.70 18.21
C ALA A 347 -6.21 20.21 16.79
N VAL A 348 -6.41 18.90 16.61
CA VAL A 348 -6.80 18.31 15.33
C VAL A 348 -8.15 18.84 14.88
N ARG A 349 -9.13 18.90 15.78
CA ARG A 349 -10.46 19.42 15.51
C ARG A 349 -10.41 20.89 15.05
N ALA A 350 -9.62 21.73 15.69
CA ALA A 350 -9.46 23.13 15.28
C ALA A 350 -8.92 23.27 13.84
N VAL A 351 -8.10 22.33 13.38
CA VAL A 351 -7.66 22.29 11.97
C VAL A 351 -8.82 21.91 11.05
N LEU A 352 -9.60 20.88 11.41
CA LEU A 352 -10.76 20.46 10.63
C LEU A 352 -11.80 21.59 10.51
N GLU A 353 -12.10 22.28 11.60
CA GLU A 353 -13.04 23.42 11.63
C GLU A 353 -12.62 24.53 10.67
N ARG A 354 -11.32 24.91 10.66
CA ARG A 354 -10.82 25.89 9.67
C ARG A 354 -10.98 25.43 8.21
N LEU A 355 -10.77 24.16 7.93
CA LEU A 355 -11.00 23.62 6.59
C LEU A 355 -12.49 23.65 6.22
N ILE A 356 -13.37 23.33 7.16
CA ILE A 356 -14.82 23.39 6.98
C ILE A 356 -15.29 24.83 6.70
N GLU A 357 -14.82 25.79 7.49
CA GLU A 357 -15.14 27.21 7.28
C GLU A 357 -14.68 27.73 5.91
N ARG A 358 -13.56 27.23 5.40
CA ARG A 358 -13.06 27.55 4.04
C ARG A 358 -13.97 26.98 2.95
N LEU A 359 -14.50 25.78 3.15
CA LEU A 359 -15.39 25.10 2.20
C LEU A 359 -16.80 25.69 2.15
N GLU A 360 -17.20 26.45 3.17
CA GLU A 360 -18.54 27.06 3.30
C GLU A 360 -18.58 28.53 2.89
N LYS A 361 -17.44 29.14 2.57
CA LYS A 361 -17.34 30.49 1.99
C LYS A 361 -17.46 30.46 0.48
#